data_849a82b2906e38fc554acfa530fb87b0
#
_entry.id   849a82b2906e38fc554acfa530fb87b0
#
_cell.length_a   1.000
_cell.length_b   1.000
_cell.length_c   1.000
_cell.angle_alpha   90.00
_cell.angle_beta   90.00
_cell.angle_gamma   90.00
#
_symmetry.space_group_name_H-M   'P 1'
#
loop_
_entity.id
_entity.type
_entity.pdbx_description
1 polymer ?
#
loop_
_entity_poly.entity_id
_entity_poly.type
_entity_poly.pdbx_seq_one_letter_code
_entity_poly.pdbx_strand_id
1 'polypeptide(L)'
;METKELKIQIPDGYEIDKEKSTFEKIVFKKKKNTKPRSWEEYLELNTGFDGAGIDWNCGGVQTTGLHHRGKAIVPTHLAQPFIAMMQLMSLRQAWIGDWKPDWSSGYSSNYCIIGSGDSFDVCILSKCRYALSFPTIEMAKDFMDCFKGLLEIAKPLI
;
A
#
# COMPACT_ATOMS: atom_id res chain seq x y z
N MET A 1 -32.07 21.19 34.61
CA MET A 1 -31.70 19.78 34.33
C MET A 1 -30.19 19.67 34.41
N GLU A 2 -29.68 18.89 35.33
CA GLU A 2 -28.24 18.69 35.49
C GLU A 2 -27.77 17.64 34.45
N THR A 3 -26.95 18.02 33.52
CA THR A 3 -26.39 17.11 32.49
C THR A 3 -25.11 16.49 33.03
N LYS A 4 -25.04 15.17 33.13
CA LYS A 4 -23.82 14.45 33.52
C LYS A 4 -23.21 13.83 32.27
N GLU A 5 -21.94 14.14 32.00
CA GLU A 5 -21.18 13.55 30.91
C GLU A 5 -20.42 12.32 31.38
N LEU A 6 -20.51 11.23 30.62
CA LEU A 6 -19.69 10.03 30.80
C LEU A 6 -18.57 10.02 29.78
N LYS A 7 -17.33 10.14 30.22
CA LYS A 7 -16.15 9.99 29.32
C LYS A 7 -15.72 8.53 29.30
N ILE A 8 -15.77 7.91 28.13
CA ILE A 8 -15.33 6.54 27.90
C ILE A 8 -13.89 6.57 27.41
N GLN A 9 -12.98 5.92 28.14
CA GLN A 9 -11.62 5.71 27.65
C GLN A 9 -11.60 4.51 26.70
N ILE A 10 -11.20 4.74 25.46
CA ILE A 10 -11.03 3.68 24.45
C ILE A 10 -9.61 3.12 24.61
N PRO A 11 -9.45 1.80 24.82
CA PRO A 11 -8.11 1.20 24.89
C PRO A 11 -7.31 1.40 23.59
N ASP A 12 -6.00 1.52 23.72
CA ASP A 12 -5.12 1.66 22.55
C ASP A 12 -5.28 0.47 21.59
N GLY A 13 -5.41 0.78 20.31
CA GLY A 13 -5.64 -0.23 19.27
C GLY A 13 -7.09 -0.71 19.14
N TYR A 14 -8.03 -0.11 19.88
CA TYR A 14 -9.46 -0.42 19.78
C TYR A 14 -10.27 0.78 19.33
N GLU A 15 -11.47 0.51 18.82
CA GLU A 15 -12.51 1.48 18.49
C GLU A 15 -13.86 0.98 18.97
N ILE A 16 -14.83 1.88 19.11
CA ILE A 16 -16.18 1.47 19.49
C ILE A 16 -16.85 0.74 18.32
N ASP A 17 -17.32 -0.47 18.57
CA ASP A 17 -18.16 -1.21 17.62
C ASP A 17 -19.57 -0.62 17.66
N LYS A 18 -19.88 0.26 16.71
CA LYS A 18 -21.16 0.97 16.64
C LYS A 18 -22.36 0.05 16.36
N GLU A 19 -22.12 -1.11 15.76
CA GLU A 19 -23.18 -2.08 15.43
C GLU A 19 -23.56 -2.93 16.66
N LYS A 20 -22.59 -3.19 17.54
CA LYS A 20 -22.78 -4.04 18.73
C LYS A 20 -22.90 -3.24 20.03
N SER A 21 -22.69 -1.92 19.98
CA SER A 21 -22.82 -1.05 21.13
C SER A 21 -24.24 -0.53 21.27
N THR A 22 -24.71 -0.45 22.52
CA THR A 22 -25.97 0.16 22.90
C THR A 22 -25.70 1.22 23.97
N PHE A 23 -26.73 1.98 24.39
CA PHE A 23 -26.61 2.93 25.50
C PHE A 23 -26.21 2.28 26.83
N GLU A 24 -26.54 0.99 27.00
CA GLU A 24 -26.28 0.24 28.23
C GLU A 24 -24.94 -0.53 28.16
N LYS A 25 -24.45 -0.84 26.98
CA LYS A 25 -23.26 -1.67 26.79
C LYS A 25 -22.42 -1.13 25.63
N ILE A 26 -21.20 -0.70 25.94
CA ILE A 26 -20.20 -0.31 24.92
C ILE A 26 -19.31 -1.50 24.61
N VAL A 27 -19.23 -1.86 23.34
CA VAL A 27 -18.39 -2.94 22.83
C VAL A 27 -17.23 -2.33 22.05
N PHE A 28 -16.02 -2.79 22.36
CA PHE A 28 -14.82 -2.40 21.63
C PHE A 28 -14.45 -3.48 20.63
N LYS A 29 -14.06 -3.09 19.43
CA LYS A 29 -13.43 -3.95 18.43
C LYS A 29 -12.01 -3.45 18.15
N LYS A 30 -11.11 -4.37 17.82
CA LYS A 30 -9.75 -4.00 17.41
C LYS A 30 -9.83 -3.10 16.16
N LYS A 31 -9.11 -1.99 16.19
CA LYS A 31 -8.91 -1.18 14.97
C LYS A 31 -8.31 -2.09 13.92
N LYS A 32 -8.90 -2.13 12.73
CA LYS A 32 -8.26 -2.79 11.60
C LYS A 32 -6.97 -2.04 11.31
N ASN A 33 -5.85 -2.78 11.32
CA ASN A 33 -4.59 -2.22 10.86
C ASN A 33 -4.77 -1.89 9.36
N THR A 34 -4.84 -0.62 9.03
CA THR A 34 -5.08 -0.17 7.65
C THR A 34 -3.80 -0.18 6.81
N LYS A 35 -2.65 -0.36 7.46
CA LYS A 35 -1.34 -0.42 6.81
C LYS A 35 -0.76 -1.82 6.95
N PRO A 36 -0.93 -2.69 5.96
CA PRO A 36 -0.34 -4.02 6.00
C PRO A 36 1.19 -3.92 6.07
N ARG A 37 1.81 -4.80 6.85
CA ARG A 37 3.26 -4.89 7.04
C ARG A 37 3.89 -6.04 6.27
N SER A 38 3.06 -6.90 5.62
CA SER A 38 3.49 -7.96 4.72
C SER A 38 2.50 -8.12 3.56
N TRP A 39 2.91 -8.89 2.55
CA TRP A 39 2.03 -9.23 1.44
C TRP A 39 0.88 -10.14 1.86
N GLU A 40 1.14 -11.07 2.76
CA GLU A 40 0.14 -11.99 3.33
C GLU A 40 -0.92 -11.21 4.10
N GLU A 41 -0.51 -10.26 4.96
CA GLU A 41 -1.45 -9.39 5.69
C GLU A 41 -2.29 -8.54 4.71
N TYR A 42 -1.69 -8.05 3.62
CA TYR A 42 -2.42 -7.33 2.58
C TYR A 42 -3.51 -8.20 1.94
N LEU A 43 -3.21 -9.45 1.61
CA LEU A 43 -4.18 -10.39 1.03
C LEU A 43 -5.32 -10.69 2.00
N GLU A 44 -5.04 -10.89 3.29
CA GLU A 44 -6.05 -11.13 4.33
C GLU A 44 -7.00 -9.94 4.50
N LEU A 45 -6.48 -8.71 4.45
CA LEU A 45 -7.29 -7.49 4.56
C LEU A 45 -8.17 -7.26 3.33
N ASN A 46 -7.79 -7.79 2.18
CA ASN A 46 -8.45 -7.58 0.89
C ASN A 46 -9.15 -8.85 0.36
N THR A 47 -9.60 -9.74 1.25
CA THR A 47 -10.44 -10.88 0.88
C THR A 47 -11.75 -10.39 0.26
N GLY A 48 -11.87 -10.49 -1.04
CA GLY A 48 -13.02 -9.95 -1.83
C GLY A 48 -12.61 -8.90 -2.85
N PHE A 49 -11.32 -8.77 -3.12
CA PHE A 49 -10.79 -7.85 -4.13
C PHE A 49 -11.30 -8.26 -5.52
N ASP A 50 -12.17 -7.43 -6.08
CA ASP A 50 -12.62 -7.51 -7.48
C ASP A 50 -11.59 -6.77 -8.35
N GLY A 51 -10.37 -7.32 -8.43
CA GLY A 51 -9.25 -6.73 -9.16
C GLY A 51 -8.70 -7.69 -10.21
N ALA A 52 -8.13 -7.14 -11.27
CA ALA A 52 -7.40 -7.90 -12.26
C ALA A 52 -6.16 -8.53 -11.59
N GLY A 53 -6.16 -9.85 -11.45
CA GLY A 53 -4.97 -10.61 -11.06
C GLY A 53 -4.04 -10.79 -12.25
N ILE A 54 -2.76 -10.92 -11.98
CA ILE A 54 -1.77 -11.31 -12.97
C ILE A 54 -1.43 -12.78 -12.72
N ASP A 55 -1.79 -13.64 -13.66
CA ASP A 55 -1.49 -15.07 -13.57
C ASP A 55 -0.14 -15.35 -14.26
N TRP A 56 0.73 -16.02 -13.50
CA TRP A 56 2.09 -16.35 -13.90
C TRP A 56 2.25 -17.75 -14.55
N ASN A 57 1.25 -18.61 -14.49
CA ASN A 57 1.37 -20.03 -14.83
C ASN A 57 1.68 -20.34 -16.31
N CYS A 58 1.68 -19.35 -17.20
CA CYS A 58 1.84 -19.57 -18.63
C CYS A 58 3.10 -18.91 -19.24
N GLY A 59 4.09 -18.54 -18.43
CA GLY A 59 5.30 -17.85 -18.92
C GLY A 59 5.06 -16.43 -19.44
N GLY A 60 3.95 -15.82 -19.07
CA GLY A 60 3.58 -14.44 -19.41
C GLY A 60 2.64 -13.86 -18.36
N VAL A 61 2.61 -12.53 -18.28
CA VAL A 61 1.66 -11.81 -17.43
C VAL A 61 0.28 -11.87 -18.08
N GLN A 62 -0.67 -12.55 -17.44
CA GLN A 62 -2.07 -12.58 -17.86
C GLN A 62 -2.91 -11.79 -16.85
N THR A 63 -3.78 -10.91 -17.34
CA THR A 63 -4.82 -10.30 -16.51
C THR A 63 -5.99 -11.28 -16.41
N THR A 64 -6.27 -11.80 -15.23
CA THR A 64 -7.48 -12.60 -14.98
C THR A 64 -8.69 -11.66 -14.98
N GLY A 65 -9.70 -11.97 -15.79
CA GLY A 65 -10.96 -11.22 -15.85
C GLY A 65 -11.19 -10.39 -17.09
N LEU A 66 -10.20 -10.22 -17.95
CA LEU A 66 -10.36 -9.56 -19.22
C LEU A 66 -10.05 -10.53 -20.36
N HIS A 67 -11.06 -10.88 -21.15
CA HIS A 67 -10.92 -11.59 -22.43
C HIS A 67 -10.21 -10.71 -23.45
N HIS A 68 -8.95 -10.30 -23.22
CA HIS A 68 -8.31 -9.32 -24.07
C HIS A 68 -7.06 -9.79 -24.78
N ARG A 69 -7.05 -9.39 -26.04
CA ARG A 69 -6.06 -9.63 -27.07
C ARG A 69 -4.71 -8.93 -26.88
N GLY A 70 -4.46 -8.33 -25.70
CA GLY A 70 -3.20 -7.66 -25.38
C GLY A 70 -2.40 -8.45 -24.37
N LYS A 71 -1.60 -9.41 -24.81
CA LYS A 71 -0.64 -10.06 -23.92
C LYS A 71 0.59 -9.16 -23.79
N ALA A 72 0.83 -8.62 -22.59
CA ALA A 72 2.13 -8.06 -22.29
C ALA A 72 3.11 -9.22 -22.06
N ILE A 73 4.11 -9.33 -22.91
CA ILE A 73 5.18 -10.32 -22.76
C ILE A 73 6.33 -9.64 -22.03
N VAL A 74 6.67 -10.13 -20.86
CA VAL A 74 7.79 -9.67 -20.08
C VAL A 74 8.93 -10.66 -20.24
N PRO A 75 10.19 -10.21 -20.48
CA PRO A 75 11.34 -11.09 -20.47
C PRO A 75 11.41 -11.91 -19.19
N THR A 76 11.74 -13.21 -19.30
CA THR A 76 11.70 -14.14 -18.16
C THR A 76 12.49 -13.65 -16.94
N HIS A 77 13.65 -13.00 -17.15
CA HIS A 77 14.48 -12.48 -16.06
C HIS A 77 13.87 -11.26 -15.34
N LEU A 78 12.91 -10.55 -15.97
CA LEU A 78 12.20 -9.43 -15.36
C LEU A 78 10.88 -9.82 -14.72
N ALA A 79 10.49 -11.03 -14.81
CA ALA A 79 9.21 -11.50 -14.34
C ALA A 79 9.01 -11.35 -12.84
N GLN A 80 9.94 -11.85 -12.04
CA GLN A 80 9.91 -11.67 -10.59
C GLN A 80 10.01 -10.19 -10.17
N PRO A 81 10.91 -9.38 -10.76
CA PRO A 81 10.89 -7.92 -10.57
C PRO A 81 9.53 -7.27 -10.85
N PHE A 82 8.85 -7.64 -11.93
CA PHE A 82 7.52 -7.07 -12.22
C PHE A 82 6.47 -7.47 -11.18
N ILE A 83 6.44 -8.72 -10.76
CA ILE A 83 5.54 -9.18 -9.70
C ILE A 83 5.79 -8.40 -8.41
N ALA A 84 7.05 -8.30 -7.98
CA ALA A 84 7.43 -7.57 -6.77
C ALA A 84 7.04 -6.08 -6.87
N MET A 85 7.25 -5.44 -8.02
CA MET A 85 6.85 -4.05 -8.23
C MET A 85 5.32 -3.88 -8.11
N MET A 86 4.54 -4.79 -8.65
CA MET A 86 3.08 -4.72 -8.55
C MET A 86 2.60 -4.92 -7.11
N GLN A 87 3.22 -5.83 -6.36
CA GLN A 87 2.96 -6.00 -4.94
C GLN A 87 3.28 -4.72 -4.17
N LEU A 88 4.45 -4.11 -4.43
CA LEU A 88 4.84 -2.83 -3.83
C LEU A 88 3.86 -1.70 -4.15
N MET A 89 3.36 -1.61 -5.39
CA MET A 89 2.37 -0.62 -5.78
C MET A 89 1.04 -0.82 -5.04
N SER A 90 0.59 -2.06 -4.88
CA SER A 90 -0.62 -2.40 -4.13
C SER A 90 -0.47 -2.10 -2.64
N LEU A 91 0.64 -2.47 -2.04
CA LEU A 91 0.99 -2.17 -0.64
C LEU A 91 1.09 -0.65 -0.42
N ARG A 92 1.76 0.05 -1.33
CA ARG A 92 1.83 1.51 -1.30
C ARG A 92 0.43 2.13 -1.31
N GLN A 93 -0.46 1.68 -2.20
CA GLN A 93 -1.82 2.21 -2.26
C GLN A 93 -2.57 2.03 -0.94
N ALA A 94 -2.41 0.88 -0.27
CA ALA A 94 -2.99 0.65 1.04
C ALA A 94 -2.41 1.59 2.13
N TRP A 95 -1.13 1.99 2.00
CA TRP A 95 -0.47 2.87 2.95
C TRP A 95 -0.85 4.35 2.77
N ILE A 96 -0.99 4.81 1.53
CA ILE A 96 -1.26 6.22 1.21
C ILE A 96 -2.76 6.57 1.17
N GLY A 97 -3.64 5.55 1.11
CA GLY A 97 -5.09 5.76 0.95
C GLY A 97 -5.42 6.55 -0.32
N ASP A 98 -6.25 7.59 -0.17
CA ASP A 98 -6.69 8.43 -1.28
C ASP A 98 -5.69 9.52 -1.70
N TRP A 99 -4.51 9.60 -1.03
CA TRP A 99 -3.51 10.59 -1.39
C TRP A 99 -3.00 10.38 -2.82
N LYS A 100 -2.87 11.48 -3.55
CA LYS A 100 -2.33 11.53 -4.91
C LYS A 100 -1.18 12.52 -4.98
N PRO A 101 -0.06 12.14 -5.64
CA PRO A 101 1.03 13.08 -5.84
C PRO A 101 0.59 14.26 -6.72
N ASP A 102 0.95 15.46 -6.33
CA ASP A 102 0.79 16.63 -7.19
C ASP A 102 2.04 16.83 -8.05
N TRP A 103 1.94 16.46 -9.31
CA TRP A 103 3.02 16.62 -10.29
C TRP A 103 2.97 17.97 -11.03
N SER A 104 1.94 18.78 -10.81
CA SER A 104 1.75 20.07 -11.47
C SER A 104 2.48 21.20 -10.76
N SER A 105 2.63 21.11 -9.45
CA SER A 105 3.27 22.10 -8.60
C SER A 105 4.78 21.84 -8.54
N GLY A 106 5.58 22.81 -8.93
CA GLY A 106 7.03 22.78 -8.72
C GLY A 106 7.46 22.85 -7.24
N TYR A 107 6.49 23.01 -6.34
CA TYR A 107 6.71 23.19 -4.88
C TYR A 107 6.15 22.02 -4.05
N SER A 108 5.40 21.09 -4.64
CA SER A 108 4.93 19.93 -3.89
C SER A 108 6.06 18.92 -3.70
N SER A 109 6.32 18.58 -2.44
CA SER A 109 7.31 17.57 -2.09
C SER A 109 6.68 16.19 -2.20
N ASN A 110 7.06 15.45 -3.23
CA ASN A 110 6.77 14.04 -3.33
C ASN A 110 8.03 13.26 -2.93
N TYR A 111 7.90 12.40 -1.94
CA TYR A 111 9.00 11.58 -1.43
C TYR A 111 9.00 10.25 -2.16
N CYS A 112 10.02 10.00 -2.98
CA CYS A 112 10.07 8.84 -3.86
C CYS A 112 11.19 7.90 -3.43
N ILE A 113 10.90 6.60 -3.40
CA ILE A 113 11.92 5.57 -3.28
C ILE A 113 12.55 5.37 -4.65
N ILE A 114 13.85 5.50 -4.73
CA ILE A 114 14.65 5.31 -5.96
C ILE A 114 15.81 4.37 -5.70
N GLY A 115 16.23 3.66 -6.74
CA GLY A 115 17.48 2.90 -6.72
C GLY A 115 18.69 3.83 -6.75
N SER A 116 19.66 3.59 -5.88
CA SER A 116 20.92 4.33 -5.82
C SER A 116 22.09 3.34 -5.71
N GLY A 117 22.67 2.98 -6.85
CA GLY A 117 23.69 1.95 -6.91
C GLY A 117 23.20 0.60 -6.36
N ASP A 118 23.80 0.14 -5.26
CA ASP A 118 23.41 -1.12 -4.60
C ASP A 118 22.38 -0.94 -3.47
N SER A 119 21.91 0.28 -3.21
CA SER A 119 20.98 0.62 -2.15
C SER A 119 19.71 1.30 -2.70
N PHE A 120 18.81 1.63 -1.77
CA PHE A 120 17.64 2.47 -2.04
C PHE A 120 17.73 3.74 -1.21
N ASP A 121 17.28 4.84 -1.79
CA ASP A 121 17.21 6.13 -1.12
C ASP A 121 15.82 6.75 -1.27
N VAL A 122 15.49 7.64 -0.33
CA VAL A 122 14.28 8.48 -0.44
C VAL A 122 14.68 9.86 -0.91
N CYS A 123 14.27 10.21 -2.13
CA CYS A 123 14.51 11.50 -2.72
C CYS A 123 13.25 12.35 -2.79
N ILE A 124 13.42 13.68 -2.68
CA ILE A 124 12.35 14.65 -2.90
C ILE A 124 12.35 15.00 -4.39
N LEU A 125 11.24 14.70 -5.06
CA LEU A 125 11.12 14.95 -6.49
C LEU A 125 9.82 15.70 -6.79
N SER A 126 9.93 16.85 -7.40
CA SER A 126 8.78 17.72 -7.73
C SER A 126 8.23 17.51 -9.14
N LYS A 127 9.04 17.05 -10.08
CA LYS A 127 8.65 16.96 -11.50
C LYS A 127 8.72 15.55 -12.11
N CYS A 128 9.28 14.58 -11.41
CA CYS A 128 9.43 13.22 -11.90
C CYS A 128 8.33 12.33 -11.35
N ARG A 129 7.72 11.53 -12.23
CA ARG A 129 6.66 10.59 -11.85
C ARG A 129 7.28 9.25 -11.50
N TYR A 130 7.28 8.91 -10.22
CA TYR A 130 7.75 7.63 -9.72
C TYR A 130 6.60 6.80 -9.15
N ALA A 131 6.65 5.50 -9.39
CA ALA A 131 5.63 4.58 -8.93
C ALA A 131 5.54 4.52 -7.39
N LEU A 132 6.70 4.58 -6.71
CA LEU A 132 6.80 4.51 -5.26
C LEU A 132 6.99 5.91 -4.66
N SER A 133 5.94 6.74 -4.72
CA SER A 133 5.90 8.09 -4.16
C SER A 133 4.97 8.17 -2.95
N PHE A 134 5.32 8.99 -1.95
CA PHE A 134 4.68 9.09 -0.65
C PHE A 134 4.46 10.54 -0.23
N PRO A 135 3.47 10.80 0.66
CA PRO A 135 3.17 12.15 1.15
C PRO A 135 4.22 12.68 2.13
N THR A 136 4.95 11.81 2.84
CA THR A 136 5.97 12.21 3.81
C THR A 136 7.22 11.32 3.71
N ILE A 137 8.36 11.87 4.15
CA ILE A 137 9.63 11.14 4.15
C ILE A 137 9.61 9.99 5.15
N GLU A 138 8.94 10.17 6.29
CA GLU A 138 8.82 9.13 7.32
C GLU A 138 8.07 7.92 6.79
N MET A 139 6.95 8.17 6.08
CA MET A 139 6.18 7.09 5.47
C MET A 139 6.98 6.36 4.39
N ALA A 140 7.75 7.06 3.56
CA ALA A 140 8.60 6.46 2.55
C ALA A 140 9.69 5.58 3.17
N LYS A 141 10.34 6.06 4.23
CA LYS A 141 11.38 5.30 4.97
C LYS A 141 10.80 4.07 5.66
N ASP A 142 9.68 4.22 6.38
CA ASP A 142 8.96 3.11 7.02
C ASP A 142 8.56 2.04 6.00
N PHE A 143 8.06 2.45 4.84
CA PHE A 143 7.70 1.55 3.75
C PHE A 143 8.93 0.82 3.20
N MET A 144 10.03 1.55 2.97
CA MET A 144 11.28 0.98 2.50
C MET A 144 11.83 -0.07 3.46
N ASP A 145 11.80 0.19 4.77
CA ASP A 145 12.25 -0.74 5.80
C ASP A 145 11.36 -1.98 5.90
N CYS A 146 10.03 -1.79 5.84
CA CYS A 146 9.07 -2.91 5.91
C CYS A 146 9.18 -3.85 4.71
N PHE A 147 9.43 -3.31 3.51
CA PHE A 147 9.35 -4.08 2.26
C PHE A 147 10.69 -4.20 1.54
N LYS A 148 11.80 -4.13 2.29
CA LYS A 148 13.17 -4.22 1.74
C LYS A 148 13.35 -5.44 0.83
N GLY A 149 12.83 -6.61 1.22
CA GLY A 149 12.94 -7.83 0.41
C GLY A 149 12.25 -7.72 -0.95
N LEU A 150 11.06 -7.10 -1.01
CA LEU A 150 10.37 -6.86 -2.28
C LEU A 150 11.08 -5.81 -3.12
N LEU A 151 11.64 -4.77 -2.49
CA LEU A 151 12.41 -3.74 -3.18
C LEU A 151 13.67 -4.34 -3.82
N GLU A 152 14.38 -5.24 -3.15
CA GLU A 152 15.54 -5.93 -3.72
C GLU A 152 15.17 -6.77 -4.94
N ILE A 153 14.03 -7.47 -4.91
CA ILE A 153 13.54 -8.21 -6.08
C ILE A 153 13.15 -7.25 -7.22
N ALA A 154 12.48 -6.14 -6.89
CA ALA A 154 12.02 -5.15 -7.87
C ALA A 154 13.12 -4.22 -8.37
N LYS A 155 14.33 -4.26 -7.81
CA LYS A 155 15.45 -3.34 -8.07
C LYS A 155 15.73 -3.08 -9.56
N PRO A 156 15.64 -4.06 -10.49
CA PRO A 156 15.83 -3.79 -11.92
C PRO A 156 14.80 -2.84 -12.54
N LEU A 157 13.71 -2.49 -11.80
CA LEU A 157 12.60 -1.65 -12.27
C LEU A 157 12.49 -0.32 -11.50
N ILE A 158 13.30 -0.11 -10.48
CA ILE A 158 13.34 1.08 -9.61
C ILE A 158 14.62 1.87 -9.91
#